data_799a80e014256671daff2531cbb55a40
#
_entry.id   799a80e014256671daff2531cbb55a40
#
_cell.length_a   1.000
_cell.length_b   1.000
_cell.length_c   1.000
_cell.angle_alpha   90.00
_cell.angle_beta   90.00
_cell.angle_gamma   90.00
#
_symmetry.space_group_name_H-M   'P 1'
#
loop_
_entity.id
_entity.type
_entity.pdbx_description
1 polymer ?
#
loop_
_entity_poly.entity_id
_entity_poly.type
_entity_poly.pdbx_seq_one_letter_code
_entity_poly.pdbx_strand_id
1 'polypeptide(L)'
;FSSDSQGRSKTSHQDVNAFYQGISEQHAAHFDQVRPEPSVTAPVVEQAKLAKLIHVREGECVFSEDNQLFAAHFKHALALDWQAHVEQAGSLDGKALLLPVRVNASADDISALNAQQSWFTLLGFDLVIEKQFVMVKKLPPCVYLLDVSDAIERLIAGCKASPSSLDQWLAWLAQQIPARYYASQAFLEQVARLENNPQTMQRLRQKAVKIELSQFLN
;
A
#
# COMPACT_ATOMS: atom_id res chain seq x y z
N PHE A 1 36.83 39.94 -30.04
CA PHE A 1 35.79 39.51 -29.10
C PHE A 1 36.43 38.56 -28.12
N SER A 2 36.63 39.03 -26.88
CA SER A 2 37.26 38.33 -25.78
C SER A 2 36.25 37.39 -25.15
N SER A 3 36.60 36.12 -25.02
CA SER A 3 35.86 35.15 -24.22
C SER A 3 36.53 34.94 -22.87
N ASP A 4 35.87 35.42 -21.82
CA ASP A 4 36.23 35.18 -20.44
C ASP A 4 35.90 33.75 -20.05
N SER A 5 36.91 32.93 -19.75
CA SER A 5 36.78 31.62 -19.18
C SER A 5 36.84 31.70 -17.66
N GLN A 6 35.69 31.63 -16.98
CA GLN A 6 35.61 31.49 -15.52
C GLN A 6 36.20 30.17 -15.07
N GLY A 7 37.29 30.24 -14.27
CA GLY A 7 37.97 29.14 -13.68
C GLY A 7 37.11 28.38 -12.66
N ARG A 8 36.88 27.08 -12.90
CA ARG A 8 36.37 26.14 -11.89
C ARG A 8 37.47 25.94 -10.82
N SER A 9 37.22 26.39 -9.59
CA SER A 9 38.06 26.06 -8.46
C SER A 9 37.98 24.56 -8.19
N LYS A 10 39.10 23.85 -8.29
CA LYS A 10 39.22 22.44 -7.89
C LYS A 10 39.37 22.42 -6.37
N THR A 11 38.35 21.95 -5.67
CA THR A 11 38.43 21.64 -4.24
C THR A 11 39.50 20.56 -4.05
N SER A 12 40.53 20.86 -3.26
CA SER A 12 41.64 19.95 -2.99
C SER A 12 41.19 18.82 -2.07
N HIS A 13 41.74 17.61 -2.26
CA HIS A 13 41.53 16.49 -1.33
C HIS A 13 41.93 16.82 0.12
N GLN A 14 42.79 17.79 0.33
CA GLN A 14 43.19 18.28 1.66
C GLN A 14 42.07 19.05 2.35
N ASP A 15 41.28 19.85 1.62
CA ASP A 15 40.18 20.62 2.19
C ASP A 15 39.03 19.72 2.66
N VAL A 16 38.82 18.60 1.95
CA VAL A 16 37.79 17.60 2.30
C VAL A 16 38.20 16.84 3.58
N ASN A 17 39.46 16.45 3.71
CA ASN A 17 39.96 15.78 4.91
C ASN A 17 39.96 16.68 6.15
N ALA A 18 40.28 17.98 6.01
CA ALA A 18 40.22 18.92 7.11
C ALA A 18 38.77 19.10 7.61
N PHE A 19 37.77 19.08 6.73
CA PHE A 19 36.37 19.18 7.11
C PHE A 19 35.90 17.97 7.93
N TYR A 20 36.30 16.75 7.56
CA TYR A 20 35.94 15.53 8.30
C TYR A 20 36.67 15.39 9.63
N GLN A 21 37.89 15.87 9.75
CA GLN A 21 38.64 15.89 11.05
C GLN A 21 38.00 16.85 12.05
N GLY A 22 37.52 18.01 11.62
CA GLY A 22 36.83 18.97 12.49
C GLY A 22 35.50 18.45 13.05
N ILE A 23 34.79 17.58 12.31
CA ILE A 23 33.54 16.97 12.77
C ILE A 23 33.79 15.88 13.82
N SER A 24 34.86 15.09 13.68
CA SER A 24 35.16 14.01 14.62
C SER A 24 35.65 14.51 15.98
N GLU A 25 36.35 15.65 16.05
CA GLU A 25 36.80 16.25 17.30
C GLU A 25 35.66 16.91 18.08
N GLN A 26 34.65 17.49 17.42
CA GLN A 26 33.48 18.06 18.08
C GLN A 26 32.54 17.01 18.67
N HIS A 27 32.49 15.79 18.13
CA HIS A 27 31.68 14.72 18.68
C HIS A 27 32.36 13.96 19.84
N ALA A 28 33.69 13.96 19.95
CA ALA A 28 34.39 13.28 21.03
C ALA A 28 34.28 14.04 22.39
N ALA A 29 34.05 15.34 22.37
CA ALA A 29 33.99 16.15 23.60
C ALA A 29 32.63 16.12 24.32
N HIS A 30 31.59 15.48 23.76
CA HIS A 30 30.24 15.52 24.32
C HIS A 30 29.76 14.19 24.96
N PHE A 31 30.60 13.14 24.97
CA PHE A 31 30.20 11.83 25.50
C PHE A 31 30.66 11.53 26.95
N ASP A 32 31.36 12.45 27.63
CA ASP A 32 31.95 12.13 28.95
C ASP A 32 31.22 12.72 30.16
N GLN A 33 30.03 13.25 30.04
CA GLN A 33 29.24 13.74 31.16
C GLN A 33 27.77 13.40 31.13
N VAL A 34 27.39 12.12 31.15
CA VAL A 34 26.12 11.71 31.78
C VAL A 34 26.26 10.24 32.26
N ARG A 35 26.59 10.08 33.52
CA ARG A 35 26.40 8.82 34.24
C ARG A 35 24.92 8.79 34.68
N PRO A 36 24.06 7.94 34.14
CA PRO A 36 22.70 7.81 34.66
C PRO A 36 22.72 6.98 35.93
N GLU A 37 22.21 7.57 37.02
CA GLU A 37 21.78 6.82 38.21
C GLU A 37 20.68 5.82 37.86
N PRO A 38 20.57 4.67 38.58
CA PRO A 38 19.56 3.66 38.28
C PRO A 38 18.17 4.19 38.65
N SER A 39 17.46 4.67 37.66
CA SER A 39 16.09 5.16 37.80
C SER A 39 15.12 3.99 37.63
N VAL A 40 14.44 3.67 38.73
CA VAL A 40 13.08 3.16 38.86
C VAL A 40 12.52 2.44 37.65
N THR A 41 12.31 1.14 37.81
CA THR A 41 11.51 0.28 36.93
C THR A 41 10.23 0.96 36.46
N ALA A 42 10.28 1.48 35.24
CA ALA A 42 9.07 1.78 34.50
C ALA A 42 8.29 0.47 34.30
N PRO A 43 6.95 0.46 34.40
CA PRO A 43 6.17 -0.72 34.10
C PRO A 43 6.53 -1.17 32.69
N VAL A 44 6.93 -2.44 32.57
CA VAL A 44 7.06 -3.12 31.28
C VAL A 44 5.69 -3.04 30.64
N VAL A 45 5.50 -2.05 29.76
CA VAL A 45 4.40 -2.06 28.82
C VAL A 45 4.64 -3.32 28.00
N GLU A 46 3.85 -4.33 28.27
CA GLU A 46 3.78 -5.55 27.50
C GLU A 46 3.57 -5.12 26.05
N GLN A 47 4.64 -5.03 25.28
CA GLN A 47 4.56 -4.71 23.85
C GLN A 47 3.68 -5.82 23.29
N ALA A 48 2.44 -5.46 22.96
CA ALA A 48 1.54 -6.34 22.25
C ALA A 48 2.37 -6.95 21.10
N LYS A 49 2.60 -8.26 21.15
CA LYS A 49 3.39 -8.96 20.13
C LYS A 49 2.64 -8.77 18.82
N LEU A 50 3.11 -7.79 18.05
CA LEU A 50 2.57 -7.52 16.71
C LEU A 50 2.67 -8.82 15.90
N ALA A 51 1.57 -9.19 15.29
CA ALA A 51 1.53 -10.33 14.39
C ALA A 51 2.54 -10.09 13.27
N LYS A 52 3.45 -11.05 13.05
CA LYS A 52 4.50 -10.93 12.05
C LYS A 52 4.13 -11.71 10.79
N LEU A 53 4.08 -11.03 9.65
CA LEU A 53 3.97 -11.68 8.35
C LEU A 53 5.24 -12.49 8.06
N ILE A 54 5.09 -13.80 7.83
CA ILE A 54 6.21 -14.72 7.61
C ILE A 54 6.44 -14.92 6.12
N HIS A 55 5.34 -15.03 5.35
CA HIS A 55 5.41 -15.32 3.93
C HIS A 55 4.23 -14.72 3.19
N VAL A 56 4.51 -14.17 2.00
CA VAL A 56 3.49 -13.70 1.07
C VAL A 56 3.87 -14.17 -0.33
N ARG A 57 3.03 -14.99 -0.93
CA ARG A 57 3.21 -15.47 -2.30
C ARG A 57 1.87 -15.40 -3.04
N GLU A 58 1.84 -14.72 -4.18
CA GLU A 58 0.69 -14.70 -5.10
C GLU A 58 -0.67 -14.39 -4.42
N GLY A 59 -0.63 -13.61 -3.32
CA GLY A 59 -1.82 -13.25 -2.54
C GLY A 59 -2.10 -14.14 -1.33
N GLU A 60 -1.31 -15.17 -1.07
CA GLU A 60 -1.36 -15.94 0.16
C GLU A 60 -0.42 -15.33 1.21
N CYS A 61 -0.87 -15.23 2.44
CA CYS A 61 -0.04 -14.80 3.55
C CYS A 61 -0.09 -15.79 4.70
N VAL A 62 1.08 -15.99 5.31
CA VAL A 62 1.23 -16.73 6.56
C VAL A 62 1.77 -15.77 7.61
N PHE A 63 1.17 -15.75 8.78
CA PHE A 63 1.60 -14.90 9.88
C PHE A 63 1.59 -15.66 11.21
N SER A 64 2.41 -15.21 12.15
CA SER A 64 2.47 -15.75 13.50
C SER A 64 1.89 -14.76 14.50
N GLU A 65 1.08 -15.27 15.43
CA GLU A 65 0.55 -14.53 16.57
C GLU A 65 0.44 -15.50 17.74
N ASP A 66 0.86 -15.09 18.93
CA ASP A 66 0.83 -15.90 20.14
C ASP A 66 1.37 -17.33 19.97
N ASN A 67 2.49 -17.44 19.26
CA ASN A 67 3.14 -18.73 18.98
C ASN A 67 2.29 -19.71 18.14
N GLN A 68 1.29 -19.20 17.44
CA GLN A 68 0.44 -19.94 16.50
C GLN A 68 0.64 -19.41 15.07
N LEU A 69 0.48 -20.29 14.09
CA LEU A 69 0.54 -19.94 12.69
C LEU A 69 -0.87 -19.86 12.09
N PHE A 70 -1.04 -18.88 11.23
CA PHE A 70 -2.29 -18.64 10.52
C PHE A 70 -2.02 -18.43 9.04
N ALA A 71 -2.92 -18.94 8.19
CA ALA A 71 -2.93 -18.64 6.77
C ALA A 71 -4.18 -17.84 6.41
N ALA A 72 -4.02 -16.84 5.58
CA ALA A 72 -5.10 -16.05 5.02
C ALA A 72 -4.77 -15.63 3.59
N HIS A 73 -5.81 -15.29 2.82
CA HIS A 73 -5.59 -14.67 1.53
C HIS A 73 -5.38 -13.15 1.70
N PHE A 74 -4.30 -12.63 1.14
CA PHE A 74 -3.91 -11.22 1.29
C PHE A 74 -4.99 -10.25 0.78
N LYS A 75 -5.83 -10.66 -0.17
CA LYS A 75 -6.99 -9.90 -0.63
C LYS A 75 -7.93 -9.49 0.51
N HIS A 76 -8.09 -10.35 1.53
CA HIS A 76 -8.91 -10.01 2.69
C HIS A 76 -8.26 -8.92 3.55
N ALA A 77 -6.92 -8.99 3.74
CA ALA A 77 -6.18 -7.96 4.46
C ALA A 77 -6.24 -6.61 3.73
N LEU A 78 -6.08 -6.63 2.41
CA LEU A 78 -6.16 -5.43 1.58
C LEU A 78 -7.55 -4.77 1.66
N ALA A 79 -8.62 -5.55 1.51
CA ALA A 79 -9.97 -5.02 1.60
C ALA A 79 -10.24 -4.35 2.97
N LEU A 80 -9.74 -4.94 4.06
CA LEU A 80 -9.86 -4.38 5.41
C LEU A 80 -9.03 -3.10 5.60
N ASP A 81 -7.79 -3.08 5.08
CA ASP A 81 -6.94 -1.90 5.13
C ASP A 81 -7.53 -0.74 4.30
N TRP A 82 -8.05 -1.04 3.12
CA TRP A 82 -8.73 -0.05 2.29
C TRP A 82 -10.00 0.48 2.93
N GLN A 83 -10.77 -0.38 3.62
CA GLN A 83 -11.92 0.06 4.38
C GLN A 83 -11.53 1.08 5.46
N ALA A 84 -10.51 0.76 6.27
CA ALA A 84 -10.00 1.68 7.28
C ALA A 84 -9.48 2.98 6.66
N HIS A 85 -8.82 2.90 5.49
CA HIS A 85 -8.33 4.07 4.78
C HIS A 85 -9.48 4.95 4.27
N VAL A 86 -10.52 4.38 3.67
CA VAL A 86 -11.71 5.13 3.22
C VAL A 86 -12.45 5.78 4.40
N GLU A 87 -12.56 5.08 5.54
CA GLU A 87 -13.16 5.64 6.76
C GLU A 87 -12.39 6.87 7.28
N GLN A 88 -11.07 6.91 7.12
CA GLN A 88 -10.21 8.01 7.59
C GLN A 88 -10.06 9.13 6.55
N ALA A 89 -9.82 8.80 5.30
CA ALA A 89 -9.47 9.74 4.23
C ALA A 89 -10.64 10.08 3.30
N GLY A 90 -11.75 9.36 3.40
CA GLY A 90 -12.95 9.56 2.57
C GLY A 90 -12.91 8.84 1.22
N SER A 91 -11.76 8.41 0.74
CA SER A 91 -11.61 7.68 -0.53
C SER A 91 -10.27 6.95 -0.59
N LEU A 92 -10.16 5.96 -1.48
CA LEU A 92 -8.86 5.41 -1.87
C LEU A 92 -8.10 6.40 -2.76
N ASP A 93 -6.78 6.41 -2.64
CA ASP A 93 -5.91 7.17 -3.54
C ASP A 93 -5.99 6.59 -4.96
N GLY A 94 -6.36 7.40 -5.92
CA GLY A 94 -6.31 7.05 -7.34
C GLY A 94 -4.98 7.50 -7.96
N LYS A 95 -4.36 6.64 -8.77
CA LYS A 95 -3.18 6.98 -9.56
C LYS A 95 -3.62 7.57 -10.90
N ALA A 96 -3.21 8.81 -11.17
CA ALA A 96 -3.51 9.50 -12.42
C ALA A 96 -2.79 8.83 -13.61
N LEU A 97 -3.48 8.73 -14.73
CA LEU A 97 -2.89 8.36 -16.00
C LEU A 97 -2.15 9.58 -16.59
N LEU A 98 -1.06 9.34 -17.32
CA LEU A 98 -0.33 10.42 -18.02
C LEU A 98 -1.22 11.18 -19.01
N LEU A 99 -2.06 10.45 -19.72
CA LEU A 99 -3.10 10.98 -20.59
C LEU A 99 -4.41 10.25 -20.30
N PRO A 100 -5.56 10.95 -20.32
CA PRO A 100 -6.84 10.29 -20.24
C PRO A 100 -7.05 9.29 -21.36
N VAL A 101 -7.54 8.10 -21.02
CA VAL A 101 -7.78 7.02 -21.98
C VAL A 101 -9.26 6.87 -22.25
N ARG A 102 -9.65 6.84 -23.54
CA ARG A 102 -11.00 6.60 -23.96
C ARG A 102 -11.25 5.09 -24.13
N VAL A 103 -12.25 4.57 -23.47
CA VAL A 103 -12.73 3.19 -23.59
C VAL A 103 -14.16 3.19 -24.12
N ASN A 104 -14.42 2.55 -25.26
CA ASN A 104 -15.78 2.46 -25.81
C ASN A 104 -16.62 1.51 -24.94
N ALA A 105 -17.89 1.86 -24.77
CA ALA A 105 -18.84 1.08 -23.96
C ALA A 105 -20.21 1.07 -24.65
N SER A 106 -20.93 -0.05 -24.48
CA SER A 106 -22.31 -0.17 -24.98
C SER A 106 -23.29 0.68 -24.14
N ALA A 107 -24.50 0.87 -24.62
CA ALA A 107 -25.54 1.58 -23.88
C ALA A 107 -25.86 0.89 -22.54
N ASP A 108 -25.86 -0.44 -22.51
CA ASP A 108 -26.10 -1.23 -21.30
C ASP A 108 -24.95 -1.07 -20.28
N ASP A 109 -23.70 -1.03 -20.77
CA ASP A 109 -22.51 -0.82 -19.94
C ASP A 109 -22.54 0.59 -19.32
N ILE A 110 -22.86 1.60 -20.10
CA ILE A 110 -23.03 2.98 -19.64
C ILE A 110 -24.14 3.07 -18.58
N SER A 111 -25.25 2.38 -18.79
CA SER A 111 -26.34 2.32 -17.82
C SER A 111 -25.88 1.70 -16.48
N ALA A 112 -25.14 0.58 -16.54
CA ALA A 112 -24.60 -0.09 -15.35
C ALA A 112 -23.60 0.81 -14.61
N LEU A 113 -22.71 1.51 -15.33
CA LEU A 113 -21.76 2.45 -14.74
C LEU A 113 -22.46 3.64 -14.06
N ASN A 114 -23.46 4.24 -14.72
CA ASN A 114 -24.22 5.36 -14.15
C ASN A 114 -24.96 4.97 -12.88
N ALA A 115 -25.51 3.75 -12.81
CA ALA A 115 -26.20 3.25 -11.63
C ALA A 115 -25.29 3.13 -10.39
N GLN A 116 -23.97 2.98 -10.59
CA GLN A 116 -22.99 2.76 -9.53
C GLN A 116 -21.97 3.92 -9.39
N GLN A 117 -22.19 5.04 -10.07
CA GLN A 117 -21.25 6.15 -10.17
C GLN A 117 -20.80 6.72 -8.82
N SER A 118 -21.67 6.70 -7.81
CA SER A 118 -21.36 7.20 -6.45
C SER A 118 -20.19 6.48 -5.78
N TRP A 119 -19.91 5.24 -6.17
CA TRP A 119 -18.82 4.45 -5.59
C TRP A 119 -17.45 4.76 -6.18
N PHE A 120 -17.37 5.27 -7.41
CA PHE A 120 -16.11 5.34 -8.15
C PHE A 120 -15.07 6.23 -7.47
N THR A 121 -15.47 7.40 -6.99
CA THR A 121 -14.58 8.30 -6.26
C THR A 121 -14.07 7.66 -4.97
N LEU A 122 -14.94 6.97 -4.22
CA LEU A 122 -14.56 6.25 -2.99
C LEU A 122 -13.52 5.16 -3.28
N LEU A 123 -13.64 4.50 -4.41
CA LEU A 123 -12.74 3.42 -4.85
C LEU A 123 -11.46 3.93 -5.53
N GLY A 124 -11.26 5.25 -5.69
CA GLY A 124 -10.10 5.85 -6.31
C GLY A 124 -10.14 5.91 -7.85
N PHE A 125 -11.30 5.72 -8.47
CA PHE A 125 -11.50 5.97 -9.89
C PHE A 125 -11.86 7.44 -10.15
N ASP A 126 -11.32 8.00 -11.23
CA ASP A 126 -11.80 9.27 -11.82
C ASP A 126 -12.19 9.01 -13.27
N LEU A 127 -13.50 8.98 -13.50
CA LEU A 127 -14.12 8.61 -14.77
C LEU A 127 -15.07 9.72 -15.22
N VAL A 128 -15.07 9.99 -16.54
CA VAL A 128 -16.12 10.77 -17.20
C VAL A 128 -16.90 9.82 -18.09
N ILE A 129 -18.18 9.63 -17.78
CA ILE A 129 -19.05 8.67 -18.47
C ILE A 129 -19.85 9.45 -19.51
N GLU A 130 -19.66 9.08 -20.77
CA GLU A 130 -20.34 9.62 -21.94
C GLU A 130 -21.29 8.59 -22.54
N LYS A 131 -22.07 8.96 -23.54
CA LYS A 131 -23.12 8.08 -24.12
C LYS A 131 -22.59 6.78 -24.74
N GLN A 132 -21.36 6.76 -25.22
CA GLN A 132 -20.77 5.64 -25.99
C GLN A 132 -19.33 5.27 -25.54
N PHE A 133 -18.81 5.96 -24.54
CA PHE A 133 -17.46 5.71 -24.04
C PHE A 133 -17.28 6.23 -22.61
N VAL A 134 -16.23 5.76 -21.99
CA VAL A 134 -15.76 6.25 -20.69
C VAL A 134 -14.36 6.87 -20.89
N MET A 135 -14.17 8.07 -20.39
CA MET A 135 -12.85 8.68 -20.30
C MET A 135 -12.27 8.41 -18.93
N VAL A 136 -11.16 7.69 -18.89
CA VAL A 136 -10.48 7.27 -17.65
C VAL A 136 -9.34 8.23 -17.36
N LYS A 137 -9.36 8.88 -16.18
CA LYS A 137 -8.33 9.82 -15.73
C LYS A 137 -7.48 9.26 -14.60
N LYS A 138 -8.10 8.46 -13.68
CA LYS A 138 -7.41 7.81 -12.57
C LYS A 138 -7.93 6.39 -12.37
N LEU A 139 -7.03 5.52 -11.92
CA LEU A 139 -7.34 4.15 -11.51
C LEU A 139 -6.81 3.88 -10.10
N PRO A 140 -7.47 3.02 -9.30
CA PRO A 140 -6.93 2.54 -8.04
C PRO A 140 -5.53 1.91 -8.23
N PRO A 141 -4.57 2.10 -7.30
CA PRO A 141 -3.21 1.58 -7.45
C PRO A 141 -3.14 0.07 -7.69
N CYS A 142 -4.08 -0.67 -7.10
CA CYS A 142 -4.14 -2.14 -7.21
C CYS A 142 -4.47 -2.64 -8.63
N VAL A 143 -5.24 -1.87 -9.42
CA VAL A 143 -5.58 -2.21 -10.81
C VAL A 143 -4.84 -1.37 -11.85
N TYR A 144 -4.07 -0.37 -11.43
CA TYR A 144 -3.29 0.49 -12.32
C TYR A 144 -2.30 -0.28 -13.21
N LEU A 145 -1.90 -1.47 -12.79
CA LEU A 145 -1.03 -2.35 -13.57
C LEU A 145 -1.78 -3.14 -14.66
N LEU A 146 -3.10 -3.16 -14.68
CA LEU A 146 -3.87 -3.72 -15.78
C LEU A 146 -3.79 -2.79 -17.00
N ASP A 147 -4.13 -3.31 -18.17
CA ASP A 147 -4.52 -2.45 -19.27
C ASP A 147 -5.77 -1.65 -18.87
N VAL A 148 -5.88 -0.39 -19.34
CA VAL A 148 -6.98 0.49 -18.94
C VAL A 148 -8.32 -0.06 -19.44
N SER A 149 -8.36 -0.65 -20.64
CA SER A 149 -9.58 -1.28 -21.16
C SER A 149 -9.99 -2.47 -20.32
N ASP A 150 -9.05 -3.35 -19.96
CA ASP A 150 -9.31 -4.50 -19.08
C ASP A 150 -9.83 -4.04 -17.71
N ALA A 151 -9.26 -2.98 -17.15
CA ALA A 151 -9.70 -2.43 -15.86
C ALA A 151 -11.16 -1.93 -15.93
N ILE A 152 -11.54 -1.28 -17.02
CA ILE A 152 -12.90 -0.77 -17.22
C ILE A 152 -13.89 -1.90 -17.54
N GLU A 153 -13.51 -2.90 -18.35
CA GLU A 153 -14.36 -4.08 -18.59
C GLU A 153 -14.69 -4.81 -17.28
N ARG A 154 -13.69 -4.99 -16.43
CA ARG A 154 -13.89 -5.56 -15.08
C ARG A 154 -14.78 -4.68 -14.21
N LEU A 155 -14.60 -3.36 -14.24
CA LEU A 155 -15.45 -2.43 -13.50
C LEU A 155 -16.91 -2.53 -13.97
N ILE A 156 -17.16 -2.59 -15.27
CA ILE A 156 -18.49 -2.79 -15.85
C ILE A 156 -19.10 -4.09 -15.35
N ALA A 157 -18.35 -5.19 -15.38
CA ALA A 157 -18.80 -6.47 -14.84
C ALA A 157 -19.14 -6.38 -13.34
N GLY A 158 -18.34 -5.68 -12.57
CA GLY A 158 -18.61 -5.36 -11.16
C GLY A 158 -19.90 -4.56 -10.97
N CYS A 159 -20.12 -3.52 -11.79
CA CYS A 159 -21.35 -2.73 -11.75
C CYS A 159 -22.60 -3.55 -12.06
N LYS A 160 -22.52 -4.47 -13.03
CA LYS A 160 -23.61 -5.38 -13.36
C LYS A 160 -23.92 -6.38 -12.23
N ALA A 161 -22.93 -6.75 -11.43
CA ALA A 161 -23.14 -7.53 -10.20
C ALA A 161 -23.78 -6.74 -9.07
N SER A 162 -23.88 -5.41 -9.21
CA SER A 162 -24.60 -4.48 -8.33
C SER A 162 -24.24 -4.61 -6.84
N PRO A 163 -22.96 -4.47 -6.42
CA PRO A 163 -22.62 -4.42 -5.01
C PRO A 163 -23.37 -3.25 -4.31
N SER A 164 -23.92 -3.52 -3.14
CA SER A 164 -24.78 -2.58 -2.41
C SER A 164 -24.09 -1.91 -1.23
N SER A 165 -22.86 -2.29 -0.90
CA SER A 165 -22.08 -1.76 0.22
C SER A 165 -20.63 -1.53 -0.14
N LEU A 166 -19.95 -0.65 0.62
CA LEU A 166 -18.53 -0.40 0.49
C LEU A 166 -17.70 -1.70 0.64
N ASP A 167 -18.04 -2.53 1.62
CA ASP A 167 -17.33 -3.79 1.88
C ASP A 167 -17.39 -4.74 0.67
N GLN A 168 -18.55 -4.81 0.00
CA GLN A 168 -18.70 -5.62 -1.19
C GLN A 168 -17.86 -5.06 -2.35
N TRP A 169 -17.83 -3.74 -2.52
CA TRP A 169 -17.01 -3.08 -3.52
C TRP A 169 -15.51 -3.26 -3.27
N LEU A 170 -15.06 -3.13 -2.02
CA LEU A 170 -13.66 -3.34 -1.66
C LEU A 170 -13.25 -4.81 -1.80
N ALA A 171 -14.13 -5.75 -1.43
CA ALA A 171 -13.90 -7.17 -1.65
C ALA A 171 -13.83 -7.51 -3.15
N TRP A 172 -14.72 -6.93 -3.96
CA TRP A 172 -14.66 -7.04 -5.41
C TRP A 172 -13.35 -6.48 -5.98
N LEU A 173 -12.97 -5.26 -5.57
CA LEU A 173 -11.73 -4.60 -6.02
C LEU A 173 -10.50 -5.46 -5.70
N ALA A 174 -10.45 -6.05 -4.51
CA ALA A 174 -9.38 -6.94 -4.10
C ALA A 174 -9.28 -8.21 -4.99
N GLN A 175 -10.38 -8.67 -5.59
CA GLN A 175 -10.35 -9.77 -6.56
C GLN A 175 -9.77 -9.36 -7.92
N GLN A 176 -9.75 -8.06 -8.24
CA GLN A 176 -9.23 -7.58 -9.53
C GLN A 176 -7.71 -7.42 -9.56
N ILE A 177 -7.03 -7.60 -8.45
CA ILE A 177 -5.59 -7.44 -8.32
C ILE A 177 -4.85 -8.43 -9.24
N PRO A 178 -4.04 -7.96 -10.19
CA PRO A 178 -3.24 -8.85 -11.04
C PRO A 178 -2.07 -9.45 -10.26
N ALA A 179 -1.62 -10.66 -10.63
CA ALA A 179 -0.50 -11.35 -9.97
C ALA A 179 0.76 -10.47 -9.89
N ARG A 180 1.05 -9.68 -10.93
CA ARG A 180 2.21 -8.77 -10.96
C ARG A 180 2.17 -7.66 -9.89
N TYR A 181 0.99 -7.35 -9.33
CA TYR A 181 0.89 -6.39 -8.23
C TYR A 181 1.65 -6.87 -7.00
N TYR A 182 1.60 -8.16 -6.69
CA TYR A 182 2.28 -8.76 -5.54
C TYR A 182 3.82 -8.68 -5.60
N ALA A 183 4.39 -8.41 -6.78
CA ALA A 183 5.81 -8.14 -6.96
C ALA A 183 6.14 -6.63 -7.02
N SER A 184 5.17 -5.74 -6.84
CA SER A 184 5.35 -4.30 -6.96
C SER A 184 5.83 -3.66 -5.65
N GLN A 185 6.53 -2.52 -5.77
CA GLN A 185 6.92 -1.70 -4.63
C GLN A 185 5.70 -1.23 -3.82
N ALA A 186 4.60 -0.88 -4.50
CA ALA A 186 3.36 -0.46 -3.85
C ALA A 186 2.78 -1.56 -2.95
N PHE A 187 2.93 -2.83 -3.34
CA PHE A 187 2.52 -3.95 -2.52
C PHE A 187 3.41 -4.11 -1.27
N LEU A 188 4.73 -3.98 -1.41
CA LEU A 188 5.65 -4.06 -0.26
C LEU A 188 5.39 -2.97 0.77
N GLU A 189 5.09 -1.76 0.32
CA GLU A 189 4.69 -0.64 1.18
C GLU A 189 3.36 -0.92 1.89
N GLN A 190 2.43 -1.55 1.20
CA GLN A 190 1.16 -1.98 1.77
C GLN A 190 1.35 -3.05 2.85
N VAL A 191 2.20 -4.05 2.61
CA VAL A 191 2.54 -5.08 3.61
C VAL A 191 3.12 -4.44 4.87
N ALA A 192 4.07 -3.52 4.72
CA ALA A 192 4.67 -2.82 5.86
C ALA A 192 3.63 -2.01 6.66
N ARG A 193 2.65 -1.39 5.99
CA ARG A 193 1.54 -0.70 6.68
C ARG A 193 0.64 -1.67 7.46
N LEU A 194 0.32 -2.82 6.86
CA LEU A 194 -0.52 -3.84 7.50
C LEU A 194 0.13 -4.41 8.76
N GLU A 195 1.42 -4.72 8.71
CA GLU A 195 2.17 -5.21 9.89
C GLU A 195 2.14 -4.21 11.05
N ASN A 196 2.08 -2.92 10.74
CA ASN A 196 2.03 -1.84 11.73
C ASN A 196 0.60 -1.47 12.17
N ASN A 197 -0.44 -2.15 11.65
CA ASN A 197 -1.84 -1.90 12.01
C ASN A 197 -2.45 -3.07 12.80
N PRO A 198 -2.43 -3.03 14.15
CA PRO A 198 -2.94 -4.12 14.98
C PRO A 198 -4.41 -4.44 14.73
N GLN A 199 -5.23 -3.43 14.44
CA GLN A 199 -6.67 -3.64 14.21
C GLN A 199 -6.91 -4.43 12.91
N THR A 200 -6.20 -4.11 11.85
CA THR A 200 -6.30 -4.82 10.57
C THR A 200 -5.80 -6.27 10.73
N MET A 201 -4.70 -6.47 11.46
CA MET A 201 -4.17 -7.81 11.73
C MET A 201 -5.16 -8.64 12.59
N GLN A 202 -5.77 -8.06 13.60
CA GLN A 202 -6.80 -8.74 14.39
C GLN A 202 -8.02 -9.15 13.55
N ARG A 203 -8.50 -8.27 12.66
CA ARG A 203 -9.60 -8.58 11.73
C ARG A 203 -9.19 -9.65 10.71
N LEU A 204 -7.95 -9.62 10.23
CA LEU A 204 -7.41 -10.64 9.33
C LEU A 204 -7.40 -12.00 10.02
N ARG A 205 -6.98 -12.06 11.29
CA ARG A 205 -6.98 -13.27 12.08
C ARG A 205 -8.36 -13.91 12.18
N GLN A 206 -9.42 -13.12 12.36
CA GLN A 206 -10.79 -13.65 12.42
C GLN A 206 -11.23 -14.40 11.15
N LYS A 207 -10.59 -14.09 10.01
CA LYS A 207 -10.85 -14.73 8.70
C LYS A 207 -9.77 -15.73 8.29
N ALA A 208 -8.73 -15.89 9.11
CA ALA A 208 -7.60 -16.76 8.84
C ALA A 208 -7.86 -18.20 9.31
N VAL A 209 -7.23 -19.14 8.63
CA VAL A 209 -7.23 -20.55 9.01
C VAL A 209 -5.99 -20.81 9.87
N LYS A 210 -6.18 -21.43 11.04
CA LYS A 210 -5.07 -21.85 11.89
C LYS A 210 -4.35 -23.02 11.23
N ILE A 211 -3.01 -22.94 11.16
CA ILE A 211 -2.15 -24.01 10.65
C ILE A 211 -1.68 -24.87 11.83
N GLU A 212 -2.02 -26.13 11.82
CA GLU A 212 -1.53 -27.11 12.80
C GLU A 212 -0.32 -27.86 12.22
N LEU A 213 0.89 -27.46 12.66
CA LEU A 213 2.14 -28.06 12.18
C LEU A 213 2.24 -29.57 12.44
N SER A 214 1.57 -30.08 13.48
CA SER A 214 1.52 -31.50 13.81
C SER A 214 1.00 -32.38 12.66
N GLN A 215 0.18 -31.82 11.77
CA GLN A 215 -0.35 -32.57 10.61
C GLN A 215 0.70 -32.78 9.51
N PHE A 216 1.82 -32.05 9.54
CA PHE A 216 2.86 -32.10 8.52
C PHE A 216 4.16 -32.75 9.00
N LEU A 217 4.27 -33.12 10.28
CA LEU A 217 5.47 -33.68 10.90
C LEU A 217 5.40 -35.20 11.12
N ASN A 218 4.39 -35.89 10.60
CA ASN A 218 4.23 -37.34 10.64
C ASN A 218 4.73 -38.00 9.37
#